data_ec2926dd644934da3cb440aadc43dec2
#
_entry.id   ec2926dd644934da3cb440aadc43dec2
#
_cell.length_a   1.000
_cell.length_b   1.000
_cell.length_c   1.000
_cell.angle_alpha   90.00
_cell.angle_beta   90.00
_cell.angle_gamma   90.00
#
_symmetry.space_group_name_H-M   'P 1'
#
loop_
_entity.id
_entity.type
_entity.pdbx_description
1 polymer ?
#
loop_
_entity_poly.entity_id
_entity_poly.type
_entity_poly.pdbx_seq_one_letter_code
_entity_poly.pdbx_strand_id
1 'polypeptide(L)'
;MRWCASRRYSPAFNPDRFAAHESFFVEDVRRWVRSRFGVTPTADRTAVCGVSASAEFALAMGLRHPDLYGAVFAASPGAGYQPPGMLPSPLPRTYLVAGTQEPFFLQNATRWADALRDAGANVVLTQRVGNHGDPFWAAEFPLMVAWAFGR
;
A
#
# COMPACT_ATOMS: atom_id res chain seq x y z
N MET A 1 -0.58 -21.61 4.65
CA MET A 1 0.68 -21.43 3.89
C MET A 1 1.67 -20.64 4.73
N ARG A 2 2.78 -21.21 5.16
CA ARG A 2 3.82 -20.48 5.88
C ARG A 2 4.58 -19.64 4.86
N TRP A 3 4.43 -18.33 4.91
CA TRP A 3 5.30 -17.41 4.20
C TRP A 3 6.71 -17.56 4.76
N CYS A 4 7.62 -18.07 3.95
CA CYS A 4 9.03 -18.11 4.28
C CYS A 4 9.51 -16.66 4.37
N ALA A 5 9.77 -16.20 5.59
CA ALA A 5 10.38 -14.92 5.85
C ALA A 5 11.81 -14.94 5.27
N SER A 6 11.94 -14.56 4.00
CA SER A 6 13.26 -14.33 3.43
C SER A 6 13.90 -13.17 4.19
N ARG A 7 15.13 -13.36 4.67
CA ARG A 7 15.93 -12.49 5.54
C ARG A 7 16.35 -11.17 4.88
N ARG A 8 15.40 -10.40 4.33
CA ARG A 8 15.69 -9.09 3.74
C ARG A 8 14.79 -8.00 4.30
N TYR A 9 14.51 -8.05 5.60
CA TYR A 9 13.89 -6.92 6.27
C TYR A 9 14.97 -5.95 6.75
N SER A 10 14.76 -4.67 6.46
CA SER A 10 15.50 -3.61 7.13
C SER A 10 15.46 -3.81 8.64
N PRO A 11 16.53 -3.51 9.40
CA PRO A 11 16.49 -3.54 10.87
C PRO A 11 15.36 -2.72 11.50
N ALA A 12 14.78 -1.79 10.74
CA ALA A 12 13.62 -1.01 11.14
C ALA A 12 12.29 -1.80 11.09
N PHE A 13 12.25 -2.96 10.41
CA PHE A 13 11.05 -3.77 10.29
C PHE A 13 11.05 -4.92 11.29
N ASN A 14 10.38 -4.73 12.41
CA ASN A 14 10.22 -5.77 13.43
C ASN A 14 9.06 -6.71 13.07
N PRO A 15 9.30 -8.02 12.85
CA PRO A 15 8.28 -8.98 12.44
C PRO A 15 7.10 -9.11 13.42
N ASP A 16 7.39 -9.06 14.74
CA ASP A 16 6.36 -9.20 15.77
C ASP A 16 5.44 -7.97 15.81
N ARG A 17 6.02 -6.77 15.65
CA ARG A 17 5.25 -5.53 15.54
C ARG A 17 4.44 -5.51 14.26
N PHE A 18 4.97 -6.01 13.17
CA PHE A 18 4.22 -6.11 11.92
C PHE A 18 3.01 -7.04 12.09
N ALA A 19 3.18 -8.22 12.66
CA ALA A 19 2.09 -9.17 12.86
C ALA A 19 0.98 -8.61 13.76
N ALA A 20 1.35 -7.93 14.85
CA ALA A 20 0.38 -7.27 15.73
C ALA A 20 -0.37 -6.14 15.02
N HIS A 21 0.33 -5.34 14.21
CA HIS A 21 -0.26 -4.25 13.44
C HIS A 21 -1.17 -4.78 12.32
N GLU A 22 -0.76 -5.85 11.64
CA GLU A 22 -1.55 -6.56 10.64
C GLU A 22 -2.87 -7.07 11.25
N SER A 23 -2.83 -7.79 12.38
CA SER A 23 -4.01 -8.28 13.08
C SER A 23 -4.94 -7.13 13.48
N PHE A 24 -4.39 -6.04 14.04
CA PHE A 24 -5.16 -4.85 14.37
C PHE A 24 -5.93 -4.27 13.17
N PHE A 25 -5.29 -4.15 12.00
CA PHE A 25 -5.95 -3.62 10.80
C PHE A 25 -6.99 -4.57 10.22
N VAL A 26 -6.67 -5.86 10.17
CA VAL A 26 -7.54 -6.89 9.59
C VAL A 26 -8.77 -7.14 10.45
N GLU A 27 -8.63 -7.10 11.77
CA GLU A 27 -9.69 -7.47 12.71
C GLU A 27 -10.33 -6.25 13.37
N ASP A 28 -9.54 -5.48 14.15
CA ASP A 28 -10.09 -4.46 15.04
C ASP A 28 -10.56 -3.23 14.29
N VAL A 29 -9.75 -2.69 13.38
CA VAL A 29 -10.12 -1.51 12.57
C VAL A 29 -11.34 -1.84 11.72
N ARG A 30 -11.37 -3.00 11.06
CA ARG A 30 -12.52 -3.38 10.24
C ARG A 30 -13.79 -3.58 11.07
N ARG A 31 -13.69 -4.20 12.23
CA ARG A 31 -14.82 -4.36 13.18
C ARG A 31 -15.33 -2.99 13.62
N TRP A 32 -14.43 -2.09 14.00
CA TRP A 32 -14.77 -0.73 14.41
C TRP A 32 -15.44 0.06 13.28
N VAL A 33 -14.90 0.03 12.07
CA VAL A 33 -15.49 0.72 10.90
C VAL A 33 -16.91 0.22 10.63
N ARG A 34 -17.12 -1.09 10.65
CA ARG A 34 -18.45 -1.69 10.45
C ARG A 34 -19.45 -1.24 11.51
N SER A 35 -19.06 -1.28 12.78
CA SER A 35 -19.94 -0.90 13.89
C SER A 35 -20.19 0.60 13.95
N ARG A 36 -19.19 1.42 13.62
CA ARG A 36 -19.26 2.87 13.76
C ARG A 36 -20.01 3.55 12.61
N PHE A 37 -19.90 3.01 11.41
CA PHE A 37 -20.43 3.63 10.20
C PHE A 37 -21.54 2.80 9.51
N GLY A 38 -21.88 1.65 10.04
CA GLY A 38 -22.92 0.78 9.47
C GLY A 38 -22.60 0.27 8.06
N VAL A 39 -21.33 0.24 7.66
CA VAL A 39 -20.91 -0.20 6.32
C VAL A 39 -20.53 -1.67 6.31
N THR A 40 -20.73 -2.33 5.18
CA THR A 40 -20.20 -3.66 4.91
C THR A 40 -19.07 -3.53 3.90
N PRO A 41 -17.80 -3.48 4.34
CA PRO A 41 -16.68 -3.29 3.44
C PRO A 41 -16.46 -4.54 2.61
N THR A 42 -16.52 -4.38 1.29
CA THR A 42 -16.11 -5.38 0.29
C THR A 42 -14.75 -5.01 -0.29
N ALA A 43 -13.99 -5.96 -0.80
CA ALA A 43 -12.65 -5.69 -1.30
C ALA A 43 -12.63 -4.63 -2.40
N ASP A 44 -13.55 -4.70 -3.35
CA ASP A 44 -13.69 -3.75 -4.47
C ASP A 44 -14.00 -2.31 -4.04
N ARG A 45 -14.50 -2.13 -2.81
CA ARG A 45 -14.84 -0.83 -2.21
C ARG A 45 -13.97 -0.47 -1.01
N THR A 46 -12.89 -1.18 -0.80
CA THR A 46 -11.98 -0.95 0.32
C THR A 46 -10.56 -0.74 -0.18
N ALA A 47 -9.98 0.38 0.25
CA ALA A 47 -8.56 0.66 0.03
C ALA A 47 -7.80 0.68 1.37
N VAL A 48 -6.53 0.31 1.31
CA VAL A 48 -5.56 0.60 2.36
C VAL A 48 -4.63 1.71 1.86
N CYS A 49 -4.37 2.69 2.72
CA CYS A 49 -3.58 3.87 2.39
C CYS A 49 -2.42 4.05 3.35
N GLY A 50 -1.28 4.48 2.84
CA GLY A 50 -0.13 4.79 3.66
C GLY A 50 0.84 5.77 3.00
N VAL A 51 1.66 6.39 3.85
CA VAL A 51 2.68 7.38 3.47
C VAL A 51 4.00 6.96 4.10
N SER A 52 5.12 7.05 3.37
CA SER A 52 6.45 6.71 3.88
C SER A 52 6.50 5.25 4.40
N ALA A 53 6.88 5.03 5.64
CA ALA A 53 6.88 3.70 6.26
C ALA A 53 5.48 3.04 6.28
N SER A 54 4.41 3.82 6.43
CA SER A 54 3.05 3.26 6.33
C SER A 54 2.61 2.95 4.90
N ALA A 55 3.26 3.52 3.87
CA ALA A 55 3.05 3.11 2.48
C ALA A 55 3.55 1.68 2.23
N GLU A 56 4.68 1.32 2.84
CA GLU A 56 5.21 -0.04 2.81
C GLU A 56 4.24 -1.03 3.47
N PHE A 57 3.69 -0.62 4.63
CA PHE A 57 2.67 -1.40 5.32
C PHE A 57 1.40 -1.56 4.47
N ALA A 58 0.94 -0.49 3.81
CA ALA A 58 -0.23 -0.53 2.93
C ALA A 58 -0.01 -1.50 1.75
N LEU A 59 1.17 -1.48 1.12
CA LEU A 59 1.55 -2.43 0.06
C LEU A 59 1.54 -3.87 0.58
N ALA A 60 2.12 -4.11 1.76
CA ALA A 60 2.10 -5.43 2.38
C ALA A 60 0.67 -5.91 2.66
N MET A 61 -0.18 -5.04 3.22
CA MET A 61 -1.58 -5.36 3.54
C MET A 61 -2.39 -5.70 2.29
N GLY A 62 -2.27 -4.92 1.23
CA GLY A 62 -2.98 -5.18 -0.03
C GLY A 62 -2.57 -6.51 -0.67
N LEU A 63 -1.28 -6.86 -0.61
CA LEU A 63 -0.77 -8.11 -1.17
C LEU A 63 -1.10 -9.34 -0.31
N ARG A 64 -1.15 -9.18 1.00
CA ARG A 64 -1.42 -10.29 1.93
C ARG A 64 -2.91 -10.55 2.12
N HIS A 65 -3.75 -9.52 1.92
CA HIS A 65 -5.20 -9.55 2.13
C HIS A 65 -5.96 -8.98 0.93
N PRO A 66 -5.78 -9.52 -0.29
CA PRO A 66 -6.47 -9.02 -1.48
C PRO A 66 -7.99 -9.27 -1.44
N ASP A 67 -8.43 -10.18 -0.58
CA ASP A 67 -9.84 -10.42 -0.26
C ASP A 67 -10.48 -9.31 0.61
N LEU A 68 -9.65 -8.50 1.26
CA LEU A 68 -10.08 -7.39 2.12
C LEU A 68 -9.84 -6.02 1.48
N TYR A 69 -8.76 -5.87 0.72
CA TYR A 69 -8.31 -4.61 0.14
C TYR A 69 -8.12 -4.73 -1.37
N GLY A 70 -9.11 -4.29 -2.14
CA GLY A 70 -9.05 -4.30 -3.60
C GLY A 70 -8.30 -3.11 -4.19
N ALA A 71 -7.88 -2.13 -3.35
CA ALA A 71 -7.04 -1.04 -3.77
C ALA A 71 -5.97 -0.70 -2.72
N VAL A 72 -4.80 -0.24 -3.18
CA VAL A 72 -3.69 0.25 -2.36
C VAL A 72 -3.32 1.66 -2.81
N PHE A 73 -3.19 2.57 -1.85
CA PHE A 73 -2.69 3.93 -2.07
C PHE A 73 -1.38 4.09 -1.29
N ALA A 74 -0.28 4.25 -2.01
CA ALA A 74 1.04 4.30 -1.41
C ALA A 74 1.80 5.55 -1.86
N ALA A 75 2.02 6.46 -0.92
CA ALA A 75 2.78 7.68 -1.16
C ALA A 75 4.19 7.55 -0.60
N SER A 76 5.18 7.79 -1.44
CA SER A 76 6.61 7.79 -1.08
C SER A 76 7.04 6.54 -0.28
N PRO A 77 6.83 5.31 -0.80
CA PRO A 77 7.20 4.10 -0.08
C PRO A 77 8.72 4.01 0.13
N GLY A 78 9.13 3.61 1.33
CA GLY A 78 10.52 3.33 1.66
C GLY A 78 11.00 1.98 1.09
N ALA A 79 12.06 1.42 1.67
CA ALA A 79 12.70 0.18 1.22
C ALA A 79 12.63 -0.97 2.23
N GLY A 80 11.91 -0.81 3.31
CA GLY A 80 11.78 -1.84 4.36
C GLY A 80 10.97 -3.05 3.91
N TYR A 81 9.95 -2.84 3.07
CA TYR A 81 9.21 -3.88 2.40
C TYR A 81 9.41 -3.76 0.89
N GLN A 82 9.83 -4.84 0.26
CA GLN A 82 10.13 -4.89 -1.18
C GLN A 82 9.15 -5.83 -1.89
N PRO A 83 8.95 -5.66 -3.21
CA PRO A 83 8.16 -6.60 -3.98
C PRO A 83 8.64 -8.03 -3.75
N PRO A 84 7.75 -8.95 -3.32
CA PRO A 84 8.13 -10.35 -3.17
C PRO A 84 8.43 -10.98 -4.54
N GLY A 85 9.27 -12.00 -4.55
CA GLY A 85 9.66 -12.69 -5.79
C GLY A 85 8.48 -13.39 -6.49
N MET A 86 7.39 -13.67 -5.76
CA MET A 86 6.13 -14.16 -6.29
C MET A 86 4.99 -13.34 -5.70
N LEU A 87 4.25 -12.68 -6.57
CA LEU A 87 3.09 -11.88 -6.21
C LEU A 87 1.83 -12.76 -6.11
N PRO A 88 0.88 -12.42 -5.22
CA PRO A 88 -0.38 -13.16 -5.10
C PRO A 88 -1.30 -12.93 -6.31
N SER A 89 -2.33 -13.75 -6.40
CA SER A 89 -3.46 -13.52 -7.30
C SER A 89 -4.76 -13.71 -6.51
N PRO A 90 -5.72 -12.78 -6.59
CA PRO A 90 -5.71 -11.55 -7.38
C PRO A 90 -4.77 -10.47 -6.81
N LEU A 91 -4.40 -9.50 -7.66
CA LEU A 91 -3.64 -8.32 -7.26
C LEU A 91 -4.57 -7.12 -6.99
N PRO A 92 -4.32 -6.32 -5.95
CA PRO A 92 -5.05 -5.08 -5.73
C PRO A 92 -4.70 -4.05 -6.81
N ARG A 93 -5.65 -3.18 -7.15
CA ARG A 93 -5.35 -1.97 -7.92
C ARG A 93 -4.43 -1.09 -7.09
N THR A 94 -3.37 -0.56 -7.65
CA THR A 94 -2.38 0.17 -6.86
C THR A 94 -2.10 1.54 -7.44
N TYR A 95 -2.25 2.57 -6.61
CA TYR A 95 -1.87 3.94 -6.94
C TYR A 95 -0.65 4.33 -6.11
N LEU A 96 0.42 4.67 -6.82
CA LEU A 96 1.69 5.11 -6.24
C LEU A 96 1.94 6.58 -6.58
N VAL A 97 2.48 7.33 -5.64
CA VAL A 97 2.98 8.68 -5.86
C VAL A 97 4.30 8.88 -5.13
N ALA A 98 5.22 9.64 -5.73
CA ALA A 98 6.44 10.10 -5.07
C ALA A 98 6.86 11.46 -5.59
N GLY A 99 7.62 12.19 -4.77
CA GLY A 99 8.16 13.50 -5.13
C GLY A 99 9.42 13.39 -6.00
N THR A 100 9.58 14.32 -6.94
CA THR A 100 10.77 14.38 -7.80
C THR A 100 12.02 14.82 -7.03
N GLN A 101 11.87 15.39 -5.85
CA GLN A 101 12.95 15.85 -5.00
C GLN A 101 13.28 14.84 -3.87
N GLU A 102 12.69 13.64 -3.91
CA GLU A 102 12.96 12.53 -3.00
C GLU A 102 13.40 11.27 -3.79
N PRO A 103 14.58 11.27 -4.43
CA PRO A 103 14.98 10.26 -5.41
C PRO A 103 14.96 8.83 -4.87
N PHE A 104 15.28 8.62 -3.59
CA PHE A 104 15.21 7.32 -2.95
C PHE A 104 13.78 6.74 -2.95
N PHE A 105 12.80 7.54 -2.55
CA PHE A 105 11.40 7.12 -2.48
C PHE A 105 10.79 6.97 -3.88
N LEU A 106 11.16 7.86 -4.80
CA LEU A 106 10.74 7.76 -6.20
C LEU A 106 11.25 6.48 -6.85
N GLN A 107 12.50 6.11 -6.60
CA GLN A 107 13.07 4.84 -7.09
C GLN A 107 12.30 3.63 -6.53
N ASN A 108 11.96 3.65 -5.25
CA ASN A 108 11.18 2.57 -4.64
C ASN A 108 9.74 2.50 -5.20
N ALA A 109 9.08 3.65 -5.36
CA ALA A 109 7.76 3.71 -5.99
C ALA A 109 7.79 3.15 -7.43
N THR A 110 8.82 3.49 -8.21
CA THR A 110 9.02 2.97 -9.57
C THR A 110 9.20 1.45 -9.57
N ARG A 111 10.07 0.93 -8.69
CA ARG A 111 10.31 -0.51 -8.54
C ARG A 111 9.02 -1.27 -8.22
N TRP A 112 8.19 -0.72 -7.33
CA TRP A 112 6.88 -1.29 -7.01
C TRP A 112 5.94 -1.26 -8.20
N ALA A 113 5.87 -0.12 -8.91
CA ALA A 113 5.02 0.02 -10.08
C ALA A 113 5.38 -0.99 -11.17
N ASP A 114 6.66 -1.16 -11.45
CA ASP A 114 7.15 -2.07 -12.47
C ASP A 114 6.85 -3.53 -12.09
N ALA A 115 7.18 -3.95 -10.88
CA ALA A 115 6.91 -5.30 -10.41
C ALA A 115 5.41 -5.67 -10.45
N LEU A 116 4.54 -4.73 -10.07
CA LEU A 116 3.10 -4.95 -10.09
C LEU A 116 2.52 -4.98 -11.51
N ARG A 117 3.01 -4.11 -12.41
CA ARG A 117 2.63 -4.10 -13.83
C ARG A 117 3.06 -5.37 -14.54
N ASP A 118 4.28 -5.82 -14.31
CA ASP A 118 4.82 -7.07 -14.88
C ASP A 118 3.97 -8.28 -14.45
N ALA A 119 3.39 -8.22 -13.27
CA ALA A 119 2.45 -9.23 -12.77
C ALA A 119 0.99 -9.02 -13.24
N GLY A 120 0.72 -8.01 -14.08
CA GLY A 120 -0.60 -7.76 -14.66
C GLY A 120 -1.55 -6.93 -13.79
N ALA A 121 -1.07 -6.28 -12.73
CA ALA A 121 -1.90 -5.41 -11.90
C ALA A 121 -2.26 -4.09 -12.61
N ASN A 122 -3.42 -3.52 -12.26
CA ASN A 122 -3.78 -2.16 -12.64
C ASN A 122 -3.03 -1.17 -11.74
N VAL A 123 -2.03 -0.45 -12.30
CA VAL A 123 -1.12 0.41 -11.55
C VAL A 123 -1.04 1.81 -12.15
N VAL A 124 -1.22 2.80 -11.29
CA VAL A 124 -0.88 4.20 -11.55
C VAL A 124 0.37 4.56 -10.77
N LEU A 125 1.32 5.21 -11.42
CA LEU A 125 2.46 5.87 -10.78
C LEU A 125 2.47 7.34 -11.23
N THR A 126 2.34 8.25 -10.27
CA THR A 126 2.47 9.69 -10.49
C THR A 126 3.71 10.24 -9.81
N GLN A 127 4.27 11.30 -10.41
CA GLN A 127 5.37 12.06 -9.83
C GLN A 127 4.88 13.48 -9.56
N ARG A 128 5.25 14.03 -8.41
CA ARG A 128 4.91 15.40 -8.02
C ARG A 128 6.20 16.17 -7.71
N VAL A 129 6.20 17.45 -8.00
CA VAL A 129 7.31 18.31 -7.55
C VAL A 129 7.21 18.46 -6.03
N GLY A 130 8.22 18.01 -5.31
CA GLY A 130 8.26 18.08 -3.84
C GLY A 130 9.23 17.10 -3.21
N ASN A 131 9.51 17.35 -1.94
CA ASN A 131 10.33 16.53 -1.06
C ASN A 131 9.47 15.65 -0.16
N HIS A 132 10.13 14.77 0.58
CA HIS A 132 9.51 13.92 1.57
C HIS A 132 8.84 14.74 2.69
N GLY A 133 7.55 14.57 2.89
CA GLY A 133 6.77 15.35 3.85
C GLY A 133 6.03 16.56 3.28
N ASP A 134 6.18 16.85 2.00
CA ASP A 134 5.51 17.97 1.36
C ASP A 134 3.99 17.75 1.17
N PRO A 135 3.21 18.84 1.02
CA PRO A 135 1.74 18.78 0.94
C PRO A 135 1.19 17.94 -0.23
N PHE A 136 2.00 17.55 -1.20
CA PHE A 136 1.52 16.78 -2.36
C PHE A 136 0.86 15.46 -1.95
N TRP A 137 1.24 14.85 -0.83
CA TRP A 137 0.58 13.65 -0.33
C TRP A 137 -0.90 13.88 -0.05
N ALA A 138 -1.22 14.98 0.64
CA ALA A 138 -2.61 15.34 0.92
C ALA A 138 -3.38 15.73 -0.34
N ALA A 139 -2.72 16.41 -1.28
CA ALA A 139 -3.32 16.78 -2.56
C ALA A 139 -3.59 15.57 -3.47
N GLU A 140 -2.77 14.53 -3.38
CA GLU A 140 -2.92 13.32 -4.18
C GLU A 140 -4.03 12.39 -3.69
N PHE A 141 -4.31 12.37 -2.39
CA PHE A 141 -5.27 11.44 -1.78
C PHE A 141 -6.67 11.48 -2.44
N PRO A 142 -7.30 12.64 -2.68
CA PRO A 142 -8.57 12.72 -3.39
C PRO A 142 -8.52 12.11 -4.81
N LEU A 143 -7.39 12.26 -5.50
CA LEU A 143 -7.19 11.70 -6.84
C LEU A 143 -7.10 10.17 -6.80
N MET A 144 -6.44 9.62 -5.79
CA MET A 144 -6.38 8.18 -5.53
C MET A 144 -7.79 7.60 -5.30
N VAL A 145 -8.58 8.29 -4.46
CA VAL A 145 -9.95 7.89 -4.16
C VAL A 145 -10.84 7.97 -5.42
N ALA A 146 -10.74 9.06 -6.18
CA ALA A 146 -11.49 9.24 -7.44
C ALA A 146 -11.11 8.15 -8.47
N TRP A 147 -9.83 7.84 -8.60
CA TRP A 147 -9.37 6.79 -9.51
C TRP A 147 -9.88 5.40 -9.11
N ALA A 148 -9.87 5.08 -7.84
CA ALA A 148 -10.27 3.75 -7.38
C ALA A 148 -11.80 3.58 -7.32
N PHE A 149 -12.55 4.62 -6.99
CA PHE A 149 -13.96 4.53 -6.64
C PHE A 149 -14.87 5.50 -7.41
N GLY A 150 -14.29 6.41 -8.20
CA GLY A 150 -15.03 7.29 -9.10
C GLY A 150 -15.77 6.48 -10.16
N ARG A 151 -16.99 6.93 -10.49
CA ARG A 151 -17.83 6.36 -11.56
C ARG A 151 -17.58 7.10 -12.86
#